data_f26160775f5cc86efa8a6decd9ad243b
#
_entry.id   f26160775f5cc86efa8a6decd9ad243b
#
_cell.length_a   1.000
_cell.length_b   1.000
_cell.length_c   1.000
_cell.angle_alpha   90.00
_cell.angle_beta   90.00
_cell.angle_gamma   90.00
#
_symmetry.space_group_name_H-M   'P 1'
#
loop_
_entity.id
_entity.type
_entity.pdbx_description
1 polymer ?
#
loop_
_entity_poly.entity_id
_entity_poly.type
_entity_poly.pdbx_seq_one_letter_code
_entity_poly.pdbx_strand_id
1 'polypeptide(L)'
;MSSFEFGSRRSTVYSTKAIVSSTQPQATAAGIKILEQGGNCVDAAVAVGAVLCVLEPASTGIGGDCFALFYEKKSKKVHGLNGSGRAAALATAELIRESLGDPNAKRIPWDNIFSVTVPGAIAGWVDAIEKWGSGKVSLEAILEPAIKLARDGFVVHEISANMWSSCAEKLRTQNVGSDTSAFLNSGKAPVAGEFVKNQKFADALELIAKNGKDGFYKGPIAEAIIKVTSSRKHVLSLDDLKKHHSTFEDPISVEFEDQKVWEISPNGQGLVALLALGMLRELQKSGEVDLSKLKHNSAEYLHLLIELSKLGFYDSDQYVADIEFNDIPLKELLDEQYLAERSKLFQRDAILDGETITHGVPNPINKSDTVYYTVTDLNGDACSFINSV
;
A
#
# COMPACT_ATOMS: atom_id res chain seq x y z
N MET A 1 5.76 -17.76 -17.96
CA MET A 1 4.88 -17.63 -16.79
C MET A 1 3.84 -18.72 -16.89
N SER A 2 3.71 -19.60 -15.89
CA SER A 2 2.60 -20.55 -15.85
C SER A 2 1.31 -19.75 -15.65
N SER A 3 0.31 -19.97 -16.50
CA SER A 3 -1.01 -19.38 -16.33
C SER A 3 -1.63 -19.94 -15.05
N PHE A 4 -2.03 -19.06 -14.16
CA PHE A 4 -2.76 -19.41 -12.94
C PHE A 4 -4.26 -19.36 -13.25
N GLU A 5 -4.93 -20.49 -13.22
CA GLU A 5 -6.39 -20.53 -13.41
C GLU A 5 -7.09 -20.55 -12.04
N PHE A 6 -7.91 -19.53 -11.78
CA PHE A 6 -8.77 -19.48 -10.59
C PHE A 6 -10.19 -19.85 -10.93
N GLY A 7 -10.59 -21.06 -10.51
CA GLY A 7 -11.97 -21.55 -10.61
C GLY A 7 -12.81 -21.33 -9.33
N SER A 8 -12.30 -20.54 -8.37
CA SER A 8 -12.93 -20.41 -7.06
C SER A 8 -14.25 -19.63 -7.12
N ARG A 9 -15.30 -20.22 -6.52
CA ARG A 9 -16.55 -19.54 -6.22
C ARG A 9 -16.82 -19.68 -4.74
N ARG A 10 -16.72 -18.57 -4.01
CA ARG A 10 -17.00 -18.50 -2.58
C ARG A 10 -18.33 -17.80 -2.35
N SER A 11 -19.15 -18.35 -1.44
CA SER A 11 -20.35 -17.67 -0.98
C SER A 11 -20.02 -16.34 -0.29
N THR A 12 -20.92 -15.37 -0.40
CA THR A 12 -20.85 -14.12 0.34
C THR A 12 -20.83 -14.40 1.84
N VAL A 13 -19.93 -13.75 2.56
CA VAL A 13 -19.83 -13.85 4.02
C VAL A 13 -20.62 -12.72 4.65
N TYR A 14 -21.50 -13.05 5.58
CA TYR A 14 -22.28 -12.09 6.37
C TYR A 14 -21.92 -12.21 7.84
N SER A 15 -21.96 -11.12 8.57
CA SER A 15 -21.77 -11.09 10.01
C SER A 15 -22.74 -10.10 10.67
N THR A 16 -23.19 -10.44 11.87
CA THR A 16 -23.99 -9.56 12.74
C THR A 16 -23.14 -8.75 13.71
N LYS A 17 -21.83 -8.97 13.73
CA LYS A 17 -20.92 -8.35 14.70
C LYS A 17 -19.80 -7.57 14.01
N ALA A 18 -18.87 -8.27 13.41
CA ALA A 18 -17.67 -7.68 12.82
C ALA A 18 -17.22 -8.52 11.62
N ILE A 19 -16.48 -7.92 10.69
CA ILE A 19 -15.91 -8.62 9.54
C ILE A 19 -14.43 -8.21 9.42
N VAL A 20 -13.58 -9.19 9.14
CA VAL A 20 -12.19 -9.00 8.75
C VAL A 20 -12.00 -9.65 7.38
N SER A 21 -11.45 -8.90 6.43
CA SER A 21 -11.15 -9.39 5.09
C SER A 21 -9.67 -9.15 4.76
N SER A 22 -8.99 -10.19 4.31
CA SER A 22 -7.59 -10.15 3.89
C SER A 22 -7.29 -11.26 2.87
N THR A 23 -6.11 -11.25 2.30
CA THR A 23 -5.64 -12.25 1.34
C THR A 23 -5.27 -13.60 1.97
N GLN A 24 -5.08 -13.66 3.31
CA GLN A 24 -4.64 -14.86 4.02
C GLN A 24 -5.57 -15.23 5.18
N PRO A 25 -5.98 -16.50 5.30
CA PRO A 25 -6.84 -16.94 6.39
C PRO A 25 -6.26 -16.69 7.79
N GLN A 26 -4.94 -16.87 7.97
CA GLN A 26 -4.27 -16.63 9.26
C GLN A 26 -4.28 -15.14 9.63
N ALA A 27 -4.14 -14.24 8.64
CA ALA A 27 -4.23 -12.81 8.88
C ALA A 27 -5.66 -12.39 9.28
N THR A 28 -6.67 -12.91 8.58
CA THR A 28 -8.08 -12.74 8.97
C THR A 28 -8.34 -13.24 10.39
N ALA A 29 -7.84 -14.44 10.73
CA ALA A 29 -7.98 -15.00 12.09
C ALA A 29 -7.30 -14.13 13.16
N ALA A 30 -6.13 -13.55 12.87
CA ALA A 30 -5.46 -12.64 13.78
C ALA A 30 -6.30 -11.38 14.06
N GLY A 31 -6.88 -10.76 13.03
CA GLY A 31 -7.78 -9.63 13.19
C GLY A 31 -9.01 -9.96 14.04
N ILE A 32 -9.65 -11.12 13.79
CA ILE A 32 -10.79 -11.60 14.59
C ILE A 32 -10.38 -11.78 16.06
N LYS A 33 -9.23 -12.41 16.31
CA LYS A 33 -8.70 -12.60 17.68
C LYS A 33 -8.56 -11.27 18.43
N ILE A 34 -8.04 -10.23 17.78
CA ILE A 34 -7.90 -8.90 18.40
C ILE A 34 -9.26 -8.26 18.69
N LEU A 35 -10.24 -8.39 17.79
CA LEU A 35 -11.61 -7.93 18.05
C LEU A 35 -12.26 -8.66 19.24
N GLU A 36 -12.06 -9.96 19.36
CA GLU A 36 -12.54 -10.79 20.50
C GLU A 36 -11.90 -10.41 21.83
N GLN A 37 -10.67 -9.91 21.81
CA GLN A 37 -9.96 -9.37 22.98
C GLN A 37 -10.42 -7.96 23.38
N GLY A 38 -11.34 -7.36 22.62
CA GLY A 38 -11.89 -6.04 22.86
C GLY A 38 -11.19 -4.91 22.13
N GLY A 39 -10.28 -5.24 21.22
CA GLY A 39 -9.70 -4.30 20.26
C GLY A 39 -10.76 -3.76 19.31
N ASN A 40 -10.46 -2.62 18.68
CA ASN A 40 -11.30 -2.05 17.62
C ASN A 40 -10.78 -2.41 16.22
N CYS A 41 -11.40 -1.85 15.19
CA CYS A 41 -11.01 -2.12 13.80
C CYS A 41 -9.56 -1.71 13.48
N VAL A 42 -9.01 -0.69 14.12
CA VAL A 42 -7.63 -0.24 13.91
C VAL A 42 -6.64 -1.21 14.53
N ASP A 43 -6.86 -1.62 15.80
CA ASP A 43 -6.03 -2.63 16.47
C ASP A 43 -5.99 -3.95 15.66
N ALA A 44 -7.17 -4.37 15.17
CA ALA A 44 -7.30 -5.58 14.35
C ALA A 44 -6.62 -5.42 12.98
N ALA A 45 -6.72 -4.27 12.34
CA ALA A 45 -6.07 -4.00 11.07
C ALA A 45 -4.54 -4.09 11.18
N VAL A 46 -3.94 -3.52 12.22
CA VAL A 46 -2.48 -3.65 12.45
C VAL A 46 -2.07 -5.10 12.66
N ALA A 47 -2.84 -5.90 13.39
CA ALA A 47 -2.56 -7.33 13.55
C ALA A 47 -2.62 -8.08 12.21
N VAL A 48 -3.62 -7.78 11.37
CA VAL A 48 -3.72 -8.32 10.00
C VAL A 48 -2.49 -7.96 9.18
N GLY A 49 -2.11 -6.68 9.15
CA GLY A 49 -0.94 -6.20 8.40
C GLY A 49 0.36 -6.86 8.85
N ALA A 50 0.57 -6.99 10.15
CA ALA A 50 1.74 -7.66 10.72
C ALA A 50 1.83 -9.14 10.30
N VAL A 51 0.70 -9.86 10.30
CA VAL A 51 0.64 -11.26 9.84
C VAL A 51 0.88 -11.35 8.34
N LEU A 52 0.33 -10.43 7.54
CA LEU A 52 0.58 -10.39 6.10
C LEU A 52 2.06 -10.17 5.77
N CYS A 53 2.77 -9.34 6.51
CA CYS A 53 4.23 -9.17 6.36
C CYS A 53 5.03 -10.48 6.60
N VAL A 54 4.48 -11.42 7.38
CA VAL A 54 5.07 -12.76 7.57
C VAL A 54 4.73 -13.68 6.41
N LEU A 55 3.46 -13.69 5.97
CA LEU A 55 2.92 -14.68 5.03
C LEU A 55 3.14 -14.31 3.56
N GLU A 56 3.24 -13.02 3.26
CA GLU A 56 3.35 -12.47 1.90
C GLU A 56 4.55 -11.51 1.75
N PRO A 57 5.78 -11.97 2.05
CA PRO A 57 6.95 -11.08 2.05
C PRO A 57 7.36 -10.58 0.65
N ALA A 58 6.75 -11.09 -0.41
CA ALA A 58 6.92 -10.58 -1.78
C ALA A 58 5.99 -9.39 -2.08
N SER A 59 4.97 -9.14 -1.24
CA SER A 59 3.92 -8.14 -1.46
C SER A 59 3.91 -7.05 -0.41
N THR A 60 4.44 -7.34 0.79
CA THR A 60 4.42 -6.39 1.91
C THR A 60 5.53 -6.66 2.92
N GLY A 61 5.92 -5.64 3.69
CA GLY A 61 6.95 -5.76 4.70
C GLY A 61 6.98 -4.57 5.67
N ILE A 62 7.70 -4.75 6.78
CA ILE A 62 7.93 -3.68 7.76
C ILE A 62 8.93 -2.62 7.27
N GLY A 63 9.58 -2.88 6.13
CA GLY A 63 10.50 -1.95 5.47
C GLY A 63 9.83 -1.04 4.45
N GLY A 64 8.54 -1.23 4.20
CA GLY A 64 7.75 -0.43 3.26
C GLY A 64 6.89 0.63 3.95
N ASP A 65 5.79 0.97 3.29
CA ASP A 65 4.88 2.05 3.66
C ASP A 65 3.52 1.50 4.12
N CYS A 66 2.72 2.37 4.75
CA CYS A 66 1.30 2.07 4.95
C CYS A 66 0.44 3.33 4.84
N PHE A 67 -0.82 3.12 4.48
CA PHE A 67 -1.85 4.17 4.47
C PHE A 67 -3.12 3.61 5.09
N ALA A 68 -3.90 4.47 5.72
CA ALA A 68 -5.17 4.06 6.29
C ALA A 68 -6.24 5.15 6.15
N LEU A 69 -7.46 4.70 5.87
CA LEU A 69 -8.68 5.48 6.07
C LEU A 69 -9.45 4.86 7.24
N PHE A 70 -9.75 5.67 8.24
CA PHE A 70 -10.54 5.27 9.39
C PHE A 70 -11.87 6.01 9.39
N TYR A 71 -12.97 5.26 9.28
CA TYR A 71 -14.32 5.79 9.43
C TYR A 71 -14.79 5.65 10.87
N GLU A 72 -15.05 6.77 11.52
CA GLU A 72 -15.65 6.84 12.86
C GLU A 72 -17.16 6.98 12.74
N LYS A 73 -17.90 5.93 13.06
CA LYS A 73 -19.38 5.92 12.95
C LYS A 73 -20.06 6.99 13.80
N LYS A 74 -19.52 7.25 15.00
CA LYS A 74 -20.11 8.22 15.94
C LYS A 74 -20.13 9.64 15.37
N SER A 75 -19.03 10.08 14.77
CA SER A 75 -18.90 11.40 14.16
C SER A 75 -19.31 11.41 12.69
N LYS A 76 -19.43 10.22 12.06
CA LYS A 76 -19.63 10.02 10.62
C LYS A 76 -18.49 10.66 9.79
N LYS A 77 -17.27 10.68 10.33
CA LYS A 77 -16.10 11.24 9.68
C LYS A 77 -15.17 10.14 9.20
N VAL A 78 -14.50 10.41 8.09
CA VAL A 78 -13.37 9.63 7.59
C VAL A 78 -12.10 10.39 7.92
N HIS A 79 -11.13 9.71 8.46
CA HIS A 79 -9.80 10.22 8.83
C HIS A 79 -8.75 9.51 8.01
N GLY A 80 -7.70 10.20 7.60
CA GLY A 80 -6.59 9.66 6.83
C GLY A 80 -5.30 9.56 7.65
N LEU A 81 -4.54 8.49 7.40
CA LEU A 81 -3.16 8.34 7.88
C LEU A 81 -2.28 8.07 6.67
N ASN A 82 -1.27 8.90 6.51
CA ASN A 82 -0.20 8.74 5.55
C ASN A 82 1.07 8.29 6.30
N GLY A 83 1.41 7.02 6.16
CA GLY A 83 2.61 6.39 6.69
C GLY A 83 3.60 6.05 5.58
N SER A 84 3.71 6.91 4.55
CA SER A 84 4.74 6.77 3.53
C SER A 84 6.12 7.18 4.06
N GLY A 85 7.15 6.55 3.54
CA GLY A 85 8.53 6.85 3.86
C GLY A 85 9.01 8.16 3.24
N ARG A 86 9.78 8.92 3.99
CA ARG A 86 10.45 10.13 3.49
C ARG A 86 11.76 9.79 2.81
N ALA A 87 12.13 10.55 1.80
CA ALA A 87 13.47 10.47 1.22
C ALA A 87 14.53 10.84 2.28
N ALA A 88 15.73 10.27 2.15
CA ALA A 88 16.85 10.67 2.99
C ALA A 88 17.15 12.16 2.79
N ALA A 89 17.43 12.89 3.88
CA ALA A 89 17.66 14.35 3.84
C ALA A 89 18.76 14.78 2.86
N LEU A 90 19.75 13.92 2.63
CA LEU A 90 20.84 14.17 1.71
C LEU A 90 20.60 13.66 0.27
N ALA A 91 19.47 13.00 -0.01
CA ALA A 91 19.14 12.49 -1.33
C ALA A 91 18.55 13.60 -2.23
N THR A 92 19.41 14.53 -2.65
CA THR A 92 19.00 15.61 -3.57
C THR A 92 18.87 15.11 -5.00
N ALA A 93 18.09 15.83 -5.82
CA ALA A 93 17.91 15.51 -7.22
C ALA A 93 19.26 15.51 -8.00
N GLU A 94 20.17 16.42 -7.65
CA GLU A 94 21.51 16.50 -8.24
C GLU A 94 22.32 15.25 -7.93
N LEU A 95 22.37 14.82 -6.65
CA LEU A 95 23.07 13.62 -6.23
C LEU A 95 22.52 12.37 -6.92
N ILE A 96 21.21 12.28 -7.02
CA ILE A 96 20.55 11.13 -7.67
C ILE A 96 20.88 11.10 -9.16
N ARG A 97 20.78 12.24 -9.87
CA ARG A 97 21.15 12.35 -11.30
C ARG A 97 22.62 12.02 -11.54
N GLU A 98 23.51 12.48 -10.67
CA GLU A 98 24.92 12.11 -10.70
C GLU A 98 25.12 10.60 -10.55
N SER A 99 24.44 9.97 -9.59
CA SER A 99 24.53 8.53 -9.36
C SER A 99 23.98 7.70 -10.52
N LEU A 100 22.99 8.23 -11.27
CA LEU A 100 22.43 7.61 -12.46
C LEU A 100 23.28 7.83 -13.71
N GLY A 101 24.24 8.76 -13.67
CA GLY A 101 25.02 9.17 -14.85
C GLY A 101 24.17 9.89 -15.90
N ASP A 102 23.00 10.40 -15.54
CA ASP A 102 22.08 11.12 -16.41
C ASP A 102 21.62 12.44 -15.75
N PRO A 103 22.20 13.59 -16.17
CA PRO A 103 21.84 14.90 -15.61
C PRO A 103 20.39 15.33 -15.90
N ASN A 104 19.72 14.67 -16.87
CA ASN A 104 18.36 14.98 -17.26
C ASN A 104 17.35 13.92 -16.75
N ALA A 105 17.78 12.97 -15.93
CA ALA A 105 16.90 11.96 -15.39
C ALA A 105 15.69 12.59 -14.69
N LYS A 106 14.49 12.18 -15.10
CA LYS A 106 13.22 12.65 -14.53
C LYS A 106 12.63 11.65 -13.54
N ARG A 107 13.12 10.42 -13.53
CA ARG A 107 12.62 9.32 -12.69
C ARG A 107 13.80 8.51 -12.13
N ILE A 108 13.61 7.98 -10.93
CA ILE A 108 14.52 7.01 -10.32
C ILE A 108 14.06 5.63 -10.77
N PRO A 109 14.93 4.78 -11.36
CA PRO A 109 14.58 3.39 -11.64
C PRO A 109 14.16 2.68 -10.36
N TRP A 110 13.09 1.89 -10.42
CA TRP A 110 12.49 1.24 -9.25
C TRP A 110 13.45 0.30 -8.48
N ASP A 111 14.46 -0.24 -9.15
CA ASP A 111 15.51 -1.10 -8.60
C ASP A 111 16.79 -0.35 -8.21
N ASN A 112 16.80 0.97 -8.32
CA ASN A 112 17.91 1.81 -7.87
C ASN A 112 17.88 1.97 -6.36
N ILE A 113 19.05 2.05 -5.72
CA ILE A 113 19.14 2.21 -4.26
C ILE A 113 18.48 3.50 -3.76
N PHE A 114 18.42 4.56 -4.55
CA PHE A 114 17.74 5.81 -4.20
C PHE A 114 16.21 5.75 -4.28
N SER A 115 15.62 4.64 -4.73
CA SER A 115 14.18 4.39 -4.57
C SER A 115 13.82 3.97 -3.14
N VAL A 116 14.82 3.58 -2.32
CA VAL A 116 14.63 3.24 -0.91
C VAL A 116 14.44 4.51 -0.08
N THR A 117 13.34 4.58 0.65
CA THR A 117 13.01 5.65 1.59
C THR A 117 13.20 5.21 3.04
N VAL A 118 12.97 6.10 3.99
CA VAL A 118 12.79 5.70 5.39
C VAL A 118 11.56 4.79 5.46
N PRO A 119 11.64 3.57 6.02
CA PRO A 119 10.45 2.72 6.17
C PRO A 119 9.34 3.40 6.98
N GLY A 120 8.14 3.49 6.42
CA GLY A 120 7.03 4.21 7.06
C GLY A 120 6.04 3.32 7.82
N ALA A 121 5.94 2.04 7.46
CA ALA A 121 4.91 1.13 7.95
C ALA A 121 4.82 1.03 9.47
N ILE A 122 5.95 0.90 10.17
CA ILE A 122 5.95 0.73 11.64
C ILE A 122 5.51 2.01 12.35
N ALA A 123 5.93 3.19 11.88
CA ALA A 123 5.42 4.44 12.42
C ALA A 123 3.90 4.53 12.23
N GLY A 124 3.41 4.21 11.03
CA GLY A 124 1.99 4.23 10.72
C GLY A 124 1.17 3.29 11.61
N TRP A 125 1.63 2.08 11.86
CA TRP A 125 0.95 1.14 12.75
C TRP A 125 0.84 1.67 14.18
N VAL A 126 1.96 2.14 14.74
CA VAL A 126 1.99 2.63 16.12
C VAL A 126 1.17 3.92 16.24
N ASP A 127 1.36 4.87 15.30
CA ASP A 127 0.62 6.14 15.29
C ASP A 127 -0.90 5.92 15.12
N ALA A 128 -1.33 4.96 14.30
CA ALA A 128 -2.74 4.59 14.15
C ALA A 128 -3.33 4.05 15.45
N ILE A 129 -2.62 3.13 16.13
CA ILE A 129 -3.06 2.57 17.41
C ILE A 129 -3.11 3.66 18.49
N GLU A 130 -2.09 4.50 18.60
CA GLU A 130 -2.04 5.58 19.58
C GLU A 130 -3.18 6.58 19.41
N LYS A 131 -3.57 6.88 18.16
CA LYS A 131 -4.59 7.88 17.86
C LYS A 131 -6.00 7.34 17.83
N TRP A 132 -6.22 6.16 17.26
CA TRP A 132 -7.53 5.61 16.96
C TRP A 132 -7.78 4.22 17.58
N GLY A 133 -6.77 3.59 18.16
CA GLY A 133 -6.88 2.29 18.79
C GLY A 133 -7.85 2.30 19.97
N SER A 134 -8.28 1.12 20.38
CA SER A 134 -9.23 0.95 21.48
C SER A 134 -8.66 1.30 22.86
N GLY A 135 -7.34 1.28 23.02
CA GLY A 135 -6.65 1.37 24.30
C GLY A 135 -6.85 0.15 25.21
N LYS A 136 -7.49 -0.91 24.72
CA LYS A 136 -7.80 -2.13 25.50
C LYS A 136 -6.85 -3.29 25.23
N VAL A 137 -6.17 -3.26 24.07
CA VAL A 137 -5.23 -4.30 23.65
C VAL A 137 -3.85 -3.66 23.51
N SER A 138 -2.83 -4.27 24.09
CA SER A 138 -1.46 -3.75 24.02
C SER A 138 -0.83 -4.04 22.64
N LEU A 139 0.20 -3.29 22.27
CA LEU A 139 0.95 -3.51 21.02
C LEU A 139 1.55 -4.93 20.97
N GLU A 140 2.02 -5.45 22.12
CA GLU A 140 2.51 -6.82 22.22
C GLU A 140 1.44 -7.85 21.87
N ALA A 141 0.20 -7.65 22.35
CA ALA A 141 -0.91 -8.56 22.06
C ALA A 141 -1.35 -8.45 20.59
N ILE A 142 -1.29 -7.25 20.00
CA ILE A 142 -1.61 -7.01 18.60
C ILE A 142 -0.60 -7.70 17.67
N LEU A 143 0.70 -7.65 18.00
CA LEU A 143 1.76 -8.24 17.18
C LEU A 143 2.02 -9.72 17.48
N GLU A 144 1.52 -10.26 18.62
CA GLU A 144 1.74 -11.66 19.04
C GLU A 144 1.41 -12.69 17.95
N PRO A 145 0.28 -12.60 17.20
CA PRO A 145 -0.01 -13.56 16.15
C PRO A 145 1.06 -13.62 15.06
N ALA A 146 1.58 -12.47 14.63
CA ALA A 146 2.64 -12.39 13.63
C ALA A 146 3.97 -12.92 14.16
N ILE A 147 4.35 -12.56 15.41
CA ILE A 147 5.55 -13.05 16.09
C ILE A 147 5.51 -14.58 16.18
N LYS A 148 4.37 -15.13 16.59
CA LYS A 148 4.21 -16.57 16.73
C LYS A 148 4.32 -17.28 15.38
N LEU A 149 3.63 -16.81 14.34
CA LEU A 149 3.73 -17.39 12.99
C LEU A 149 5.15 -17.36 12.44
N ALA A 150 5.87 -16.25 12.62
CA ALA A 150 7.26 -16.14 12.16
C ALA A 150 8.19 -17.10 12.93
N ARG A 151 7.97 -17.28 14.23
CA ARG A 151 8.80 -18.12 15.10
C ARG A 151 8.48 -19.60 14.97
N ASP A 152 7.21 -19.96 15.12
CA ASP A 152 6.77 -21.37 15.12
C ASP A 152 6.72 -21.93 13.71
N GLY A 153 6.49 -21.06 12.71
CA GLY A 153 6.42 -21.38 11.30
C GLY A 153 5.01 -21.46 10.76
N PHE A 154 4.93 -21.44 9.44
CA PHE A 154 3.69 -21.52 8.69
C PHE A 154 3.89 -22.32 7.38
N VAL A 155 2.77 -22.75 6.79
CA VAL A 155 2.78 -23.42 5.48
C VAL A 155 2.50 -22.41 4.40
N VAL A 156 3.34 -22.39 3.37
CA VAL A 156 3.25 -21.40 2.28
C VAL A 156 2.03 -21.69 1.38
N HIS A 157 1.24 -20.66 1.13
CA HIS A 157 0.10 -20.68 0.24
C HIS A 157 0.52 -20.64 -1.24
N GLU A 158 -0.28 -21.19 -2.16
CA GLU A 158 0.04 -21.27 -3.60
C GLU A 158 0.35 -19.91 -4.25
N ILE A 159 -0.46 -18.89 -3.97
CA ILE A 159 -0.26 -17.54 -4.51
C ILE A 159 1.03 -16.96 -3.99
N SER A 160 1.26 -17.02 -2.66
CA SER A 160 2.50 -16.54 -2.04
C SER A 160 3.71 -17.25 -2.59
N ALA A 161 3.66 -18.57 -2.80
CA ALA A 161 4.76 -19.34 -3.39
C ALA A 161 5.12 -18.85 -4.80
N ASN A 162 4.10 -18.58 -5.63
CA ASN A 162 4.29 -18.09 -7.00
C ASN A 162 4.94 -16.69 -7.00
N MET A 163 4.44 -15.77 -6.18
CA MET A 163 4.97 -14.42 -6.04
C MET A 163 6.41 -14.44 -5.48
N TRP A 164 6.65 -15.23 -4.45
CA TRP A 164 7.97 -15.41 -3.85
C TRP A 164 8.98 -15.96 -4.86
N SER A 165 8.56 -16.93 -5.68
CA SER A 165 9.39 -17.47 -6.76
C SER A 165 9.79 -16.42 -7.79
N SER A 166 8.88 -15.47 -8.12
CA SER A 166 9.18 -14.38 -9.06
C SER A 166 10.23 -13.40 -8.54
N CYS A 167 10.36 -13.26 -7.22
CA CYS A 167 11.33 -12.38 -6.56
C CYS A 167 12.68 -13.07 -6.28
N ALA A 168 12.73 -14.41 -6.29
CA ALA A 168 13.90 -15.18 -5.85
C ALA A 168 15.19 -14.87 -6.63
N GLU A 169 15.09 -14.64 -7.93
CA GLU A 169 16.22 -14.27 -8.77
C GLU A 169 16.82 -12.92 -8.34
N LYS A 170 15.99 -11.94 -8.09
CA LYS A 170 16.43 -10.62 -7.60
C LYS A 170 17.08 -10.72 -6.22
N LEU A 171 16.47 -11.51 -5.32
CA LEU A 171 17.06 -11.74 -3.98
C LEU A 171 18.46 -12.35 -4.07
N ARG A 172 18.70 -13.28 -5.01
CA ARG A 172 20.03 -13.89 -5.21
C ARG A 172 21.05 -12.94 -5.84
N THR A 173 20.63 -12.19 -6.87
CA THR A 173 21.55 -11.40 -7.70
C THR A 173 21.84 -10.03 -7.12
N GLN A 174 20.85 -9.38 -6.52
CA GLN A 174 21.00 -8.04 -5.97
C GLN A 174 21.47 -8.00 -4.51
N ASN A 175 21.41 -9.13 -3.81
CA ASN A 175 21.84 -9.24 -2.40
C ASN A 175 23.13 -10.04 -2.22
N VAL A 176 24.05 -9.94 -3.15
CA VAL A 176 25.37 -10.59 -3.04
C VAL A 176 26.05 -10.16 -1.73
N GLY A 177 26.40 -11.13 -0.90
CA GLY A 177 27.00 -10.89 0.42
C GLY A 177 26.00 -10.61 1.56
N SER A 178 24.69 -10.55 1.29
CA SER A 178 23.65 -10.45 2.31
C SER A 178 23.08 -11.83 2.66
N ASP A 179 22.62 -11.97 3.91
CA ASP A 179 21.96 -13.20 4.36
C ASP A 179 20.51 -13.22 3.86
N THR A 180 20.25 -14.00 2.83
CA THR A 180 18.93 -14.22 2.25
C THR A 180 18.20 -15.43 2.82
N SER A 181 18.76 -16.11 3.83
CA SER A 181 18.21 -17.35 4.41
C SER A 181 16.80 -17.18 5.02
N ALA A 182 16.45 -15.95 5.39
CA ALA A 182 15.10 -15.61 5.88
C ALA A 182 14.02 -15.73 4.80
N PHE A 183 14.41 -15.65 3.51
CA PHE A 183 13.51 -15.65 2.37
C PHE A 183 13.75 -16.79 1.38
N LEU A 184 14.92 -17.41 1.42
CA LEU A 184 15.31 -18.47 0.48
C LEU A 184 15.82 -19.68 1.24
N ASN A 185 15.19 -20.83 1.02
CA ASN A 185 15.68 -22.12 1.52
C ASN A 185 16.75 -22.65 0.56
N SER A 186 18.01 -22.72 1.02
CA SER A 186 19.14 -23.12 0.18
C SER A 186 19.18 -22.38 -1.17
N GLY A 187 18.89 -21.07 -1.16
CA GLY A 187 18.89 -20.22 -2.35
C GLY A 187 17.65 -20.35 -3.25
N LYS A 188 16.62 -21.08 -2.85
CA LYS A 188 15.38 -21.27 -3.60
C LYS A 188 14.20 -20.68 -2.84
N ALA A 189 13.21 -20.12 -3.56
CA ALA A 189 11.94 -19.76 -2.97
C ALA A 189 11.21 -21.01 -2.47
N PRO A 190 10.46 -20.91 -1.37
CA PRO A 190 9.65 -22.01 -0.89
C PRO A 190 8.52 -22.32 -1.89
N VAL A 191 8.12 -23.59 -1.96
CA VAL A 191 6.99 -24.04 -2.79
C VAL A 191 5.70 -24.10 -1.97
N ALA A 192 4.56 -24.16 -2.66
CA ALA A 192 3.26 -24.34 -2.01
C ALA A 192 3.24 -25.61 -1.14
N GLY A 193 2.75 -25.51 0.08
CA GLY A 193 2.74 -26.59 1.06
C GLY A 193 4.04 -26.76 1.85
N GLU A 194 5.10 -26.01 1.53
CA GLU A 194 6.36 -26.03 2.29
C GLU A 194 6.21 -25.28 3.62
N PHE A 195 6.86 -25.81 4.65
CA PHE A 195 6.89 -25.21 5.98
C PHE A 195 8.08 -24.25 6.13
N VAL A 196 7.81 -23.02 6.53
CA VAL A 196 8.81 -21.94 6.61
C VAL A 196 8.78 -21.30 8.00
N LYS A 197 9.95 -20.88 8.48
CA LYS A 197 10.15 -20.06 9.69
C LYS A 197 11.02 -18.85 9.37
N ASN A 198 10.79 -17.77 10.10
CA ASN A 198 11.63 -16.59 10.03
C ASN A 198 11.91 -16.06 11.45
N GLN A 199 12.84 -16.68 12.18
CA GLN A 199 13.19 -16.30 13.55
C GLN A 199 13.65 -14.86 13.64
N LYS A 200 14.46 -14.37 12.68
CA LYS A 200 14.95 -12.98 12.68
C LYS A 200 13.82 -11.97 12.56
N PHE A 201 12.79 -12.30 11.79
CA PHE A 201 11.62 -11.44 11.67
C PHE A 201 10.77 -11.45 12.95
N ALA A 202 10.63 -12.61 13.60
CA ALA A 202 9.99 -12.71 14.91
C ALA A 202 10.71 -11.83 15.94
N ASP A 203 12.04 -11.91 15.99
CA ASP A 203 12.86 -11.11 16.92
C ASP A 203 12.72 -9.59 16.65
N ALA A 204 12.65 -9.19 15.36
CA ALA A 204 12.41 -7.81 14.98
C ALA A 204 11.02 -7.32 15.44
N LEU A 205 9.97 -8.13 15.22
CA LEU A 205 8.62 -7.80 15.67
C LEU A 205 8.53 -7.74 17.21
N GLU A 206 9.29 -8.57 17.96
CA GLU A 206 9.36 -8.49 19.43
C GLU A 206 10.00 -7.20 19.92
N LEU A 207 11.06 -6.73 19.24
CA LEU A 207 11.67 -5.44 19.58
C LEU A 207 10.67 -4.29 19.38
N ILE A 208 9.89 -4.34 18.29
CA ILE A 208 8.84 -3.36 18.00
C ILE A 208 7.72 -3.46 19.02
N ALA A 209 7.23 -4.67 19.30
CA ALA A 209 6.18 -4.91 20.29
C ALA A 209 6.53 -4.30 21.65
N LYS A 210 7.76 -4.53 22.10
CA LYS A 210 8.24 -4.08 23.42
C LYS A 210 8.53 -2.58 23.49
N ASN A 211 9.04 -1.96 22.41
CA ASN A 211 9.59 -0.61 22.46
C ASN A 211 8.86 0.37 21.52
N GLY A 212 7.78 -0.07 20.86
CA GLY A 212 7.07 0.75 19.88
C GLY A 212 7.97 1.19 18.72
N LYS A 213 7.82 2.43 18.28
CA LYS A 213 8.64 3.02 17.22
C LYS A 213 10.15 2.98 17.51
N ASP A 214 10.53 3.17 18.76
CA ASP A 214 11.94 3.13 19.15
C ASP A 214 12.58 1.77 18.90
N GLY A 215 11.81 0.68 18.96
CA GLY A 215 12.28 -0.67 18.65
C GLY A 215 12.69 -0.87 17.20
N PHE A 216 12.20 -0.03 16.29
CA PHE A 216 12.49 -0.09 14.86
C PHE A 216 13.44 1.03 14.40
N TYR A 217 13.14 2.28 14.76
CA TYR A 217 13.85 3.46 14.28
C TYR A 217 15.12 3.80 15.07
N LYS A 218 15.39 3.06 16.15
CA LYS A 218 16.61 3.17 16.97
C LYS A 218 17.20 1.78 17.23
N GLY A 219 18.49 1.74 17.57
CA GLY A 219 19.18 0.50 17.96
C GLY A 219 19.40 -0.48 16.80
N PRO A 220 19.37 -1.80 17.05
CA PRO A 220 19.94 -2.80 16.15
C PRO A 220 19.24 -2.89 14.77
N ILE A 221 17.92 -2.68 14.70
CA ILE A 221 17.20 -2.70 13.42
C ILE A 221 17.61 -1.48 12.58
N ALA A 222 17.57 -0.29 13.17
CA ALA A 222 17.98 0.94 12.50
C ALA A 222 19.44 0.86 12.01
N GLU A 223 20.34 0.37 12.84
CA GLU A 223 21.77 0.19 12.50
C GLU A 223 21.94 -0.81 11.34
N ALA A 224 21.16 -1.90 11.32
CA ALA A 224 21.19 -2.88 10.24
C ALA A 224 20.69 -2.28 8.90
N ILE A 225 19.62 -1.47 8.93
CA ILE A 225 19.12 -0.74 7.77
C ILE A 225 20.23 0.17 7.20
N ILE A 226 20.83 1.00 8.05
CA ILE A 226 21.88 1.93 7.61
C ILE A 226 23.11 1.17 7.08
N LYS A 227 23.51 0.08 7.73
CA LYS A 227 24.62 -0.76 7.25
C LYS A 227 24.37 -1.28 5.84
N VAL A 228 23.18 -1.77 5.54
CA VAL A 228 22.85 -2.31 4.21
C VAL A 228 22.75 -1.19 3.18
N THR A 229 22.05 -0.12 3.47
CA THR A 229 21.86 1.00 2.53
C THR A 229 23.18 1.72 2.23
N SER A 230 24.02 1.99 3.24
CA SER A 230 25.35 2.59 3.06
C SER A 230 26.29 1.70 2.25
N SER A 231 26.22 0.38 2.40
CA SER A 231 27.05 -0.55 1.59
C SER A 231 26.75 -0.45 0.09
N ARG A 232 25.58 0.11 -0.27
CA ARG A 232 25.13 0.37 -1.64
C ARG A 232 25.21 1.84 -2.03
N LYS A 233 25.95 2.65 -1.25
CA LYS A 233 26.16 4.08 -1.48
C LYS A 233 24.89 4.94 -1.32
N HIS A 234 23.88 4.47 -0.61
CA HIS A 234 22.75 5.32 -0.22
C HIS A 234 23.16 6.27 0.88
N VAL A 235 22.49 7.41 0.96
CA VAL A 235 22.79 8.49 1.92
C VAL A 235 21.85 8.53 3.12
N LEU A 236 21.03 7.48 3.30
CA LEU A 236 20.13 7.33 4.44
C LEU A 236 20.95 7.29 5.74
N SER A 237 20.50 7.99 6.77
CA SER A 237 21.16 8.13 8.06
C SER A 237 20.27 7.67 9.22
N LEU A 238 20.90 7.39 10.37
CA LEU A 238 20.15 7.12 11.62
C LEU A 238 19.29 8.31 12.04
N ASP A 239 19.66 9.53 11.65
CA ASP A 239 18.93 10.75 11.96
C ASP A 239 17.63 10.84 11.14
N ASP A 240 17.66 10.39 9.87
CA ASP A 240 16.46 10.28 9.03
C ASP A 240 15.47 9.27 9.63
N LEU A 241 15.96 8.10 10.02
CA LEU A 241 15.14 7.10 10.70
C LEU A 241 14.51 7.65 12.00
N LYS A 242 15.32 8.28 12.84
CA LYS A 242 14.88 8.81 14.14
C LYS A 242 13.85 9.93 14.04
N LYS A 243 13.90 10.76 12.98
CA LYS A 243 12.98 11.88 12.76
C LYS A 243 11.68 11.48 12.08
N HIS A 244 11.60 10.25 11.58
CA HIS A 244 10.42 9.81 10.85
C HIS A 244 9.17 9.76 11.73
N HIS A 245 8.06 10.20 11.17
CA HIS A 245 6.71 10.19 11.75
C HIS A 245 5.66 10.12 10.65
N SER A 246 4.52 9.57 10.95
CA SER A 246 3.37 9.56 10.05
C SER A 246 2.65 10.91 10.06
N THR A 247 1.94 11.23 8.99
CA THR A 247 1.03 12.37 8.95
C THR A 247 -0.44 11.92 8.99
N PHE A 248 -1.27 12.76 9.62
CA PHE A 248 -2.72 12.58 9.65
C PHE A 248 -3.33 13.67 8.80
N GLU A 249 -4.10 13.26 7.80
CA GLU A 249 -4.59 14.15 6.75
C GLU A 249 -6.12 14.07 6.64
N ASP A 250 -6.71 15.15 6.16
CA ASP A 250 -8.11 15.10 5.73
C ASP A 250 -8.18 14.38 4.38
N PRO A 251 -8.94 13.28 4.28
CA PRO A 251 -9.04 12.53 3.02
C PRO A 251 -9.77 13.33 1.95
N ILE A 252 -9.41 13.08 0.70
CA ILE A 252 -10.09 13.61 -0.48
C ILE A 252 -11.26 12.70 -0.89
N SER A 253 -12.22 13.23 -1.63
CA SER A 253 -13.41 12.44 -2.00
C SER A 253 -14.12 12.96 -3.23
N VAL A 254 -14.90 12.07 -3.85
CA VAL A 254 -15.84 12.38 -4.93
C VAL A 254 -17.20 11.72 -4.65
N GLU A 255 -18.26 12.40 -5.01
CA GLU A 255 -19.60 11.80 -5.04
C GLU A 255 -19.73 10.97 -6.32
N PHE A 256 -20.18 9.73 -6.20
CA PHE A 256 -20.49 8.84 -7.30
C PHE A 256 -21.78 8.08 -7.02
N GLU A 257 -22.79 8.28 -7.85
CA GLU A 257 -24.18 7.83 -7.60
C GLU A 257 -24.69 8.34 -6.23
N ASP A 258 -25.12 7.46 -5.35
CA ASP A 258 -25.60 7.75 -3.99
C ASP A 258 -24.52 7.54 -2.91
N GLN A 259 -23.25 7.32 -3.35
CA GLN A 259 -22.12 7.04 -2.49
C GLN A 259 -21.09 8.16 -2.53
N LYS A 260 -20.33 8.28 -1.45
CA LYS A 260 -19.14 9.12 -1.38
C LYS A 260 -17.90 8.22 -1.29
N VAL A 261 -17.02 8.34 -2.29
CA VAL A 261 -15.78 7.58 -2.35
C VAL A 261 -14.64 8.44 -1.82
N TRP A 262 -13.88 7.88 -0.90
CA TRP A 262 -12.81 8.55 -0.19
C TRP A 262 -11.47 7.92 -0.52
N GLU A 263 -10.45 8.76 -0.62
CA GLU A 263 -9.06 8.35 -0.80
C GLU A 263 -8.14 9.19 0.07
N ILE A 264 -6.94 8.65 0.33
CA ILE A 264 -5.88 9.41 0.99
C ILE A 264 -5.39 10.52 0.05
N SER A 265 -5.03 11.66 0.62
CA SER A 265 -4.44 12.76 -0.15
C SER A 265 -3.10 12.35 -0.79
N PRO A 266 -2.63 13.03 -1.85
CA PRO A 266 -1.27 12.88 -2.31
C PRO A 266 -0.25 13.07 -1.15
N ASN A 267 0.83 12.34 -1.18
CA ASN A 267 1.55 11.64 -2.25
C ASN A 267 0.96 10.27 -2.67
N GLY A 268 -0.07 9.74 -2.01
CA GLY A 268 -0.78 8.55 -2.47
C GLY A 268 -1.43 8.75 -3.85
N GLN A 269 -1.58 7.67 -4.62
CA GLN A 269 -2.16 7.70 -5.97
C GLN A 269 -3.67 7.48 -6.01
N GLY A 270 -4.36 7.48 -4.87
CA GLY A 270 -5.82 7.33 -4.79
C GLY A 270 -6.59 8.38 -5.57
N LEU A 271 -6.00 9.56 -5.78
CA LEU A 271 -6.54 10.61 -6.65
C LEU A 271 -6.93 10.09 -8.05
N VAL A 272 -6.19 9.12 -8.61
CA VAL A 272 -6.49 8.52 -9.92
C VAL A 272 -7.87 7.88 -9.94
N ALA A 273 -8.22 7.14 -8.89
CA ALA A 273 -9.54 6.51 -8.77
C ALA A 273 -10.65 7.55 -8.66
N LEU A 274 -10.43 8.62 -7.90
CA LEU A 274 -11.42 9.69 -7.75
C LEU A 274 -11.61 10.47 -9.06
N LEU A 275 -10.54 10.75 -9.80
CA LEU A 275 -10.61 11.38 -11.11
C LEU A 275 -11.39 10.51 -12.10
N ALA A 276 -11.08 9.21 -12.17
CA ALA A 276 -11.78 8.28 -13.06
C ALA A 276 -13.27 8.18 -12.72
N LEU A 277 -13.64 8.05 -11.45
CA LEU A 277 -15.03 8.01 -10.99
C LEU A 277 -15.75 9.35 -11.23
N GLY A 278 -15.08 10.47 -10.99
CA GLY A 278 -15.63 11.79 -11.26
C GLY A 278 -15.91 12.01 -12.73
N MET A 279 -14.96 11.66 -13.61
CA MET A 279 -15.18 11.72 -15.07
C MET A 279 -16.29 10.77 -15.52
N LEU A 280 -16.37 9.56 -14.96
CA LEU A 280 -17.44 8.60 -15.24
C LEU A 280 -18.83 9.17 -14.87
N ARG A 281 -18.93 9.81 -13.71
CA ARG A 281 -20.14 10.51 -13.26
C ARG A 281 -20.58 11.58 -14.28
N GLU A 282 -19.64 12.37 -14.78
CA GLU A 282 -19.95 13.43 -15.74
C GLU A 282 -20.39 12.85 -17.12
N LEU A 283 -19.80 11.74 -17.56
CA LEU A 283 -20.27 11.01 -18.76
C LEU A 283 -21.70 10.44 -18.59
N GLN A 284 -22.05 9.99 -17.39
CA GLN A 284 -23.42 9.56 -17.11
C GLN A 284 -24.38 10.75 -17.07
N LYS A 285 -24.02 11.87 -16.44
CA LYS A 285 -24.85 13.10 -16.41
C LYS A 285 -25.11 13.65 -17.82
N SER A 286 -24.11 13.60 -18.71
CA SER A 286 -24.26 14.04 -20.11
C SER A 286 -25.08 13.08 -20.97
N GLY A 287 -25.32 11.86 -20.52
CA GLY A 287 -25.96 10.79 -21.31
C GLY A 287 -25.05 10.10 -22.31
N GLU A 288 -23.75 10.42 -22.33
CA GLU A 288 -22.77 9.78 -23.19
C GLU A 288 -22.54 8.31 -22.80
N VAL A 289 -22.61 7.99 -21.52
CA VAL A 289 -22.49 6.64 -20.97
C VAL A 289 -23.68 6.32 -20.11
N ASP A 290 -24.22 5.11 -20.26
CA ASP A 290 -25.25 4.52 -19.40
C ASP A 290 -24.73 3.18 -18.88
N LEU A 291 -24.23 3.17 -17.63
CA LEU A 291 -23.67 1.96 -17.02
C LEU A 291 -24.67 0.81 -16.93
N SER A 292 -25.99 1.10 -16.79
CA SER A 292 -27.02 0.07 -16.70
C SER A 292 -27.16 -0.77 -17.97
N LYS A 293 -26.69 -0.23 -19.11
CA LYS A 293 -26.68 -0.91 -20.41
C LYS A 293 -25.38 -1.65 -20.70
N LEU A 294 -24.32 -1.40 -19.92
CA LEU A 294 -23.04 -2.08 -20.11
C LEU A 294 -23.02 -3.40 -19.37
N LYS A 295 -22.70 -4.47 -20.07
CA LYS A 295 -22.48 -5.76 -19.40
C LYS A 295 -21.17 -5.72 -18.65
N HIS A 296 -21.19 -6.08 -17.36
CA HIS A 296 -20.01 -6.18 -16.53
C HIS A 296 -18.92 -7.04 -17.19
N ASN A 297 -17.70 -6.54 -17.22
CA ASN A 297 -16.55 -7.14 -17.90
C ASN A 297 -16.70 -7.32 -19.43
N SER A 298 -17.62 -6.60 -20.07
CA SER A 298 -17.62 -6.51 -21.55
C SER A 298 -16.46 -5.64 -22.04
N ALA A 299 -16.16 -5.73 -23.33
CA ALA A 299 -15.11 -4.91 -23.95
C ALA A 299 -15.37 -3.42 -23.76
N GLU A 300 -16.62 -2.98 -23.95
CA GLU A 300 -17.02 -1.59 -23.77
C GLU A 300 -16.87 -1.13 -22.31
N TYR A 301 -17.25 -1.99 -21.35
CA TYR A 301 -17.09 -1.69 -19.93
C TYR A 301 -15.62 -1.55 -19.54
N LEU A 302 -14.77 -2.50 -19.96
CA LEU A 302 -13.35 -2.47 -19.67
C LEU A 302 -12.65 -1.31 -20.40
N HIS A 303 -13.01 -1.04 -21.64
CA HIS A 303 -12.50 0.11 -22.39
C HIS A 303 -12.78 1.42 -21.65
N LEU A 304 -14.02 1.64 -21.23
CA LEU A 304 -14.41 2.82 -20.45
C LEU A 304 -13.53 3.00 -19.20
N LEU A 305 -13.40 1.95 -18.38
CA LEU A 305 -12.60 2.02 -17.17
C LEU A 305 -11.11 2.27 -17.44
N ILE A 306 -10.56 1.62 -18.47
CA ILE A 306 -9.15 1.78 -18.85
C ILE A 306 -8.89 3.22 -19.33
N GLU A 307 -9.73 3.75 -20.22
CA GLU A 307 -9.50 5.08 -20.77
C GLU A 307 -9.66 6.20 -19.73
N LEU A 308 -10.66 6.10 -18.85
CA LEU A 308 -10.80 7.05 -17.75
C LEU A 308 -9.64 6.95 -16.73
N SER A 309 -9.17 5.73 -16.45
CA SER A 309 -7.99 5.54 -15.60
C SER A 309 -6.73 6.14 -16.24
N LYS A 310 -6.55 6.00 -17.56
CA LYS A 310 -5.44 6.65 -18.30
C LYS A 310 -5.47 8.17 -18.10
N LEU A 311 -6.63 8.81 -18.27
CA LEU A 311 -6.78 10.25 -18.02
C LEU A 311 -6.40 10.63 -16.58
N GLY A 312 -6.87 9.84 -15.60
CA GLY A 312 -6.52 10.03 -14.20
C GLY A 312 -5.00 9.89 -13.95
N PHE A 313 -4.35 8.92 -14.58
CA PHE A 313 -2.89 8.75 -14.49
C PHE A 313 -2.11 9.88 -15.15
N TYR A 314 -2.59 10.44 -16.26
CA TYR A 314 -1.96 11.62 -16.87
C TYR A 314 -1.96 12.82 -15.93
N ASP A 315 -3.09 13.08 -15.28
CA ASP A 315 -3.18 14.16 -14.29
C ASP A 315 -2.34 13.85 -13.05
N SER A 316 -2.34 12.60 -12.60
CA SER A 316 -1.52 12.15 -11.46
C SER A 316 -0.01 12.31 -11.73
N ASP A 317 0.47 11.98 -12.92
CA ASP A 317 1.91 12.12 -13.28
C ASP A 317 2.37 13.58 -13.23
N GLN A 318 1.46 14.53 -13.45
CA GLN A 318 1.74 15.96 -13.38
C GLN A 318 1.62 16.52 -11.96
N TYR A 319 0.62 16.08 -11.18
CA TYR A 319 0.20 16.77 -9.97
C TYR A 319 0.44 15.98 -8.68
N VAL A 320 0.59 14.63 -8.71
CA VAL A 320 0.82 13.88 -7.48
C VAL A 320 2.26 14.05 -7.00
N ALA A 321 2.39 14.70 -5.87
CA ALA A 321 3.64 14.95 -5.18
C ALA A 321 3.37 15.09 -3.68
N ASP A 322 4.41 15.27 -2.87
CA ASP A 322 4.29 15.58 -1.45
C ASP A 322 3.69 16.99 -1.25
N ILE A 323 2.54 17.05 -0.60
CA ILE A 323 1.79 18.31 -0.35
C ILE A 323 2.51 19.26 0.59
N GLU A 324 3.48 18.79 1.39
CA GLU A 324 4.31 19.65 2.24
C GLU A 324 5.31 20.49 1.42
N PHE A 325 5.67 20.01 0.22
CA PHE A 325 6.68 20.63 -0.63
C PHE A 325 6.14 21.16 -1.96
N ASN A 326 4.89 20.83 -2.31
CA ASN A 326 4.30 21.21 -3.59
C ASN A 326 2.88 21.73 -3.39
N ASP A 327 2.53 22.79 -4.11
CA ASP A 327 1.17 23.27 -4.20
C ASP A 327 0.38 22.45 -5.25
N ILE A 328 -0.47 21.56 -4.76
CA ILE A 328 -1.26 20.67 -5.60
C ILE A 328 -2.70 21.18 -5.65
N PRO A 329 -3.25 21.47 -6.84
CA PRO A 329 -4.60 22.04 -6.98
C PRO A 329 -5.69 20.95 -6.80
N LEU A 330 -5.75 20.33 -5.60
CA LEU A 330 -6.64 19.19 -5.33
C LEU A 330 -8.12 19.53 -5.49
N LYS A 331 -8.52 20.73 -5.10
CA LYS A 331 -9.92 21.18 -5.23
C LYS A 331 -10.31 21.34 -6.68
N GLU A 332 -9.43 21.92 -7.47
CA GLU A 332 -9.61 22.17 -8.89
C GLU A 332 -9.61 20.85 -9.68
N LEU A 333 -8.74 19.91 -9.34
CA LEU A 333 -8.69 18.58 -9.96
C LEU A 333 -9.96 17.75 -9.72
N LEU A 334 -10.63 17.95 -8.58
CA LEU A 334 -11.87 17.26 -8.22
C LEU A 334 -13.13 18.11 -8.46
N ASP A 335 -12.97 19.29 -9.06
CA ASP A 335 -14.09 20.15 -9.43
C ASP A 335 -14.91 19.55 -10.57
N GLU A 336 -16.24 19.69 -10.49
CA GLU A 336 -17.17 19.11 -11.49
C GLU A 336 -16.91 19.65 -12.90
N GLN A 337 -16.61 20.93 -13.04
CA GLN A 337 -16.33 21.51 -14.35
C GLN A 337 -15.06 20.95 -14.96
N TYR A 338 -13.99 20.81 -14.16
CA TYR A 338 -12.74 20.19 -14.62
C TYR A 338 -12.97 18.72 -15.05
N LEU A 339 -13.66 17.95 -14.22
CA LEU A 339 -13.96 16.54 -14.51
C LEU A 339 -14.83 16.38 -15.76
N ALA A 340 -15.82 17.29 -15.96
CA ALA A 340 -16.63 17.31 -17.17
C ALA A 340 -15.82 17.65 -18.42
N GLU A 341 -14.88 18.60 -18.34
CA GLU A 341 -13.99 18.90 -19.48
C GLU A 341 -13.04 17.76 -19.79
N ARG A 342 -12.45 17.12 -18.76
CA ARG A 342 -11.56 15.96 -18.94
C ARG A 342 -12.30 14.76 -19.53
N SER A 343 -13.55 14.51 -19.12
CA SER A 343 -14.36 13.38 -19.60
C SER A 343 -14.67 13.46 -21.10
N LYS A 344 -14.72 14.66 -21.70
CA LYS A 344 -14.92 14.85 -23.16
C LYS A 344 -13.81 14.26 -24.02
N LEU A 345 -12.66 13.96 -23.43
CA LEU A 345 -11.56 13.29 -24.13
C LEU A 345 -11.82 11.80 -24.33
N PHE A 346 -12.75 11.20 -23.58
CA PHE A 346 -13.14 9.81 -23.77
C PHE A 346 -13.72 9.59 -25.16
N GLN A 347 -13.28 8.53 -25.84
CA GLN A 347 -13.76 8.11 -27.14
C GLN A 347 -14.24 6.67 -27.05
N ARG A 348 -15.51 6.44 -27.41
CA ARG A 348 -16.14 5.11 -27.29
C ARG A 348 -15.48 4.04 -28.18
N ASP A 349 -15.06 4.43 -29.38
CA ASP A 349 -14.60 3.52 -30.43
C ASP A 349 -13.10 3.66 -30.72
N ALA A 350 -12.36 4.42 -29.93
CA ALA A 350 -10.93 4.63 -30.11
C ALA A 350 -10.19 4.71 -28.78
N ILE A 351 -8.95 4.27 -28.78
CA ILE A 351 -8.04 4.43 -27.64
C ILE A 351 -7.48 5.85 -27.61
N LEU A 352 -7.32 6.40 -26.43
CA LEU A 352 -6.63 7.67 -26.24
C LEU A 352 -5.17 7.54 -26.66
N ASP A 353 -4.77 8.42 -27.58
CA ASP A 353 -3.39 8.51 -28.03
C ASP A 353 -2.57 9.34 -27.04
N GLY A 354 -1.55 8.70 -26.44
CA GLY A 354 -0.68 9.33 -25.46
C GLY A 354 0.13 10.52 -25.98
N GLU A 355 0.30 10.66 -27.29
CA GLU A 355 1.01 11.79 -27.90
C GLU A 355 0.15 13.07 -27.96
N THR A 356 -1.16 12.93 -27.94
CA THR A 356 -2.12 14.05 -28.03
C THR A 356 -2.58 14.58 -26.67
N ILE A 357 -2.30 13.88 -25.57
CA ILE A 357 -2.70 14.28 -24.22
C ILE A 357 -1.60 15.13 -23.58
N THR A 358 -1.94 16.33 -23.16
CA THR A 358 -1.01 17.40 -22.76
C THR A 358 -0.31 17.20 -21.41
N HIS A 359 -0.62 16.18 -20.64
CA HIS A 359 0.01 15.92 -19.35
C HIS A 359 0.70 14.55 -19.37
N GLY A 360 1.98 14.51 -19.63
CA GLY A 360 2.91 13.37 -19.53
C GLY A 360 2.41 12.00 -20.02
N VAL A 361 3.28 11.19 -20.57
CA VAL A 361 2.97 9.79 -20.90
C VAL A 361 3.07 8.97 -19.60
N PRO A 362 1.98 8.44 -19.04
CA PRO A 362 2.09 7.53 -17.93
C PRO A 362 2.77 6.26 -18.44
N ASN A 363 3.90 5.92 -17.83
CA ASN A 363 4.50 4.63 -18.07
C ASN A 363 4.13 3.71 -16.89
N PRO A 364 3.07 2.88 -17.02
CA PRO A 364 2.57 2.03 -15.95
C PRO A 364 3.41 0.75 -15.76
N ILE A 365 4.69 0.76 -16.08
CA ILE A 365 5.57 -0.42 -15.93
C ILE A 365 6.01 -0.65 -14.48
N ASN A 366 5.48 0.06 -13.52
CA ASN A 366 5.75 -0.19 -12.12
C ASN A 366 4.78 -1.25 -11.59
N LYS A 367 5.19 -2.50 -11.63
CA LYS A 367 4.59 -3.56 -10.83
C LYS A 367 5.10 -3.42 -9.40
N SER A 368 4.42 -2.62 -8.61
CA SER A 368 4.50 -2.67 -7.16
C SER A 368 3.46 -3.67 -6.67
N ASP A 369 3.86 -4.54 -5.76
CA ASP A 369 2.94 -5.46 -5.11
C ASP A 369 2.58 -4.90 -3.74
N THR A 370 1.33 -5.06 -3.33
CA THR A 370 0.78 -4.39 -2.16
C THR A 370 -0.33 -5.25 -1.59
N VAL A 371 -0.47 -5.30 -0.26
CA VAL A 371 -1.60 -5.95 0.38
C VAL A 371 -2.62 -4.92 0.85
N TYR A 372 -3.89 -5.21 0.60
CA TYR A 372 -5.03 -4.43 1.04
C TYR A 372 -5.92 -5.27 1.96
N TYR A 373 -6.38 -4.67 3.04
CA TYR A 373 -7.25 -5.34 3.99
C TYR A 373 -8.22 -4.38 4.67
N THR A 374 -9.34 -4.91 5.11
CA THR A 374 -10.40 -4.14 5.75
C THR A 374 -10.89 -4.80 7.02
N VAL A 375 -11.29 -3.98 7.97
CA VAL A 375 -11.87 -4.41 9.23
C VAL A 375 -13.05 -3.52 9.56
N THR A 376 -14.16 -4.12 10.00
CA THR A 376 -15.25 -3.43 10.69
C THR A 376 -15.41 -4.03 12.07
N ASP A 377 -15.72 -3.21 13.07
CA ASP A 377 -15.85 -3.64 14.44
C ASP A 377 -17.31 -3.61 14.96
N LEU A 378 -17.47 -3.99 16.23
CA LEU A 378 -18.79 -4.03 16.90
C LEU A 378 -19.45 -2.66 17.07
N ASN A 379 -18.66 -1.59 17.06
CA ASN A 379 -19.18 -0.22 17.14
C ASN A 379 -19.71 0.26 15.79
N GLY A 380 -19.37 -0.45 14.72
CA GLY A 380 -19.60 -0.12 13.32
C GLY A 380 -18.58 0.90 12.79
N ASP A 381 -17.45 1.05 13.47
CA ASP A 381 -16.29 1.73 12.93
C ASP A 381 -15.63 0.83 11.88
N ALA A 382 -14.96 1.44 10.91
CA ALA A 382 -14.34 0.70 9.83
C ALA A 382 -12.93 1.23 9.54
N CYS A 383 -12.02 0.33 9.22
CA CYS A 383 -10.66 0.63 8.81
C CYS A 383 -10.37 -0.02 7.45
N SER A 384 -9.93 0.79 6.52
CA SER A 384 -9.41 0.40 5.20
C SER A 384 -7.91 0.66 5.23
N PHE A 385 -7.12 -0.40 5.05
CA PHE A 385 -5.69 -0.33 5.26
C PHE A 385 -4.93 -0.94 4.10
N ILE A 386 -3.82 -0.34 3.74
CA ILE A 386 -2.90 -0.83 2.72
C ILE A 386 -1.49 -0.85 3.29
N ASN A 387 -0.73 -1.88 2.99
CA ASN A 387 0.66 -2.01 3.38
C ASN A 387 1.47 -2.49 2.18
N SER A 388 2.59 -1.86 1.93
CA SER A 388 3.43 -2.12 0.77
C SER A 388 4.81 -2.63 1.17
N VAL A 389 5.66 -2.90 0.19
CA VAL A 389 7.06 -3.27 0.38
C VAL A 389 7.99 -2.08 0.24
#